data_43ac384ab554fa20f69f9f1f05339ed4
#
_entry.id   43ac384ab554fa20f69f9f1f05339ed4
#
_cell.length_a   1.000
_cell.length_b   1.000
_cell.length_c   1.000
_cell.angle_alpha   90.00
_cell.angle_beta   90.00
_cell.angle_gamma   90.00
#
_symmetry.space_group_name_H-M   'P 1'
#
loop_
_entity.id
_entity.type
_entity.pdbx_description
1 polymer ?
#
loop_
_entity_poly.entity_id
_entity_poly.type
_entity_poly.pdbx_seq_one_letter_code
_entity_poly.pdbx_strand_id
1 'polypeptide(L)'
;YGGVFVAVETSADDQSETVIGYALAASWAYFAQWPIFPFMLARLSALDFEGRAITEANSFQYGPVCVDAAYRGLGVFPRLFETMRLGMCERYPIGVTFINRLNPHSYHAHTKKLGMTVIDEFEFKGRPYYGLAFDMARSVLG
;
A
#
# COMPACT_ATOMS: atom_id res chain seq x y z
N TYR A 1 -13.23 2.34 -7.62
CA TYR A 1 -12.47 3.50 -7.14
C TYR A 1 -11.01 3.14 -6.98
N GLY A 2 -10.12 4.01 -7.41
CA GLY A 2 -8.70 3.76 -7.33
C GLY A 2 -7.91 4.71 -8.20
N GLY A 3 -6.59 4.54 -8.19
CA GLY A 3 -5.70 5.35 -9.00
C GLY A 3 -4.26 4.87 -8.98
N VAL A 4 -3.48 5.43 -9.88
CA VAL A 4 -2.04 5.29 -9.91
C VAL A 4 -1.45 6.63 -9.48
N PHE A 5 -0.60 6.59 -8.46
CA PHE A 5 0.05 7.76 -7.89
C PHE A 5 1.53 7.69 -8.28
N VAL A 6 2.06 8.79 -8.79
CA VAL A 6 3.42 8.80 -9.33
C VAL A 6 4.27 9.86 -8.67
N ALA A 7 5.56 9.57 -8.54
CA ALA A 7 6.58 10.55 -8.19
C ALA A 7 7.38 10.86 -9.45
N VAL A 8 7.62 12.14 -9.71
CA VAL A 8 8.38 12.58 -10.87
C VAL A 8 9.54 13.45 -10.43
N GLU A 9 10.63 13.39 -11.22
CA GLU A 9 11.71 14.36 -11.14
C GLU A 9 11.63 15.26 -12.35
N THR A 10 11.64 16.59 -12.13
CA THR A 10 11.62 17.57 -13.20
C THR A 10 13.02 18.10 -13.41
N SER A 11 13.52 18.02 -14.67
CA SER A 11 14.80 18.60 -15.03
C SER A 11 14.72 20.14 -15.00
N ALA A 12 15.70 20.76 -14.34
CA ALA A 12 15.80 22.22 -14.29
C ALA A 12 16.13 22.83 -15.66
N ASP A 13 16.77 22.08 -16.55
CA ASP A 13 17.27 22.58 -17.82
C ASP A 13 16.20 22.66 -18.91
N ASP A 14 15.45 21.57 -19.09
CA ASP A 14 14.50 21.43 -20.19
C ASP A 14 13.06 21.22 -19.75
N GLN A 15 12.79 21.23 -18.43
CA GLN A 15 11.47 21.02 -17.84
C GLN A 15 10.90 19.63 -18.13
N SER A 16 11.75 18.67 -18.56
CA SER A 16 11.31 17.30 -18.75
C SER A 16 11.02 16.62 -17.41
N GLU A 17 10.06 15.69 -17.43
CA GLU A 17 9.67 14.94 -16.26
C GLU A 17 10.01 13.46 -16.45
N THR A 18 10.57 12.86 -15.39
CA THR A 18 10.88 11.43 -15.36
C THR A 18 10.15 10.80 -14.19
N VAL A 19 9.40 9.73 -14.46
CA VAL A 19 8.72 8.98 -13.39
C VAL A 19 9.78 8.17 -12.62
N ILE A 20 9.87 8.43 -11.33
CA ILE A 20 10.87 7.78 -10.45
C ILE A 20 10.23 6.83 -9.45
N GLY A 21 8.90 6.79 -9.38
CA GLY A 21 8.19 5.88 -8.51
C GLY A 21 6.70 5.90 -8.77
N TYR A 22 6.03 4.84 -8.33
CA TYR A 22 4.57 4.76 -8.42
C TYR A 22 3.99 3.90 -7.30
N ALA A 23 2.72 4.12 -7.01
CA ALA A 23 1.92 3.28 -6.13
C ALA A 23 0.53 3.10 -6.74
N LEU A 24 0.05 1.88 -6.76
CA LEU A 24 -1.30 1.56 -7.21
C LEU A 24 -2.19 1.35 -6.00
N ALA A 25 -3.42 1.89 -6.04
CA ALA A 25 -4.41 1.68 -5.00
C ALA A 25 -5.78 1.56 -5.66
N ALA A 26 -6.56 0.57 -5.26
CA ALA A 26 -7.87 0.37 -5.84
C ALA A 26 -8.76 -0.47 -4.92
N SER A 27 -10.06 -0.47 -5.23
CA SER A 27 -11.04 -1.30 -4.54
C SER A 27 -10.72 -2.79 -4.69
N TRP A 28 -11.22 -3.58 -3.74
CA TRP A 28 -11.12 -5.04 -3.82
C TRP A 28 -11.75 -5.58 -5.10
N ALA A 29 -12.85 -4.96 -5.56
CA ALA A 29 -13.52 -5.37 -6.80
C ALA A 29 -12.61 -5.23 -8.03
N TYR A 30 -11.82 -4.16 -8.09
CA TYR A 30 -10.86 -3.99 -9.18
C TYR A 30 -9.81 -5.10 -9.17
N PHE A 31 -9.27 -5.42 -7.99
CA PHE A 31 -8.23 -6.42 -7.85
C PHE A 31 -8.74 -7.86 -7.94
N ALA A 32 -10.05 -8.09 -7.90
CA ALA A 32 -10.64 -9.43 -7.86
C ALA A 32 -10.26 -10.30 -9.08
N GLN A 33 -9.80 -9.70 -10.16
CA GLN A 33 -9.34 -10.42 -11.34
C GLN A 33 -8.06 -11.24 -11.10
N TRP A 34 -7.30 -10.95 -10.04
CA TRP A 34 -6.12 -11.72 -9.66
C TRP A 34 -6.43 -12.56 -8.41
N PRO A 35 -6.17 -13.89 -8.44
CA PRO A 35 -6.67 -14.82 -7.42
C PRO A 35 -6.27 -14.54 -5.98
N ILE A 36 -5.12 -13.91 -5.73
CA ILE A 36 -4.68 -13.62 -4.36
C ILE A 36 -5.63 -12.67 -3.64
N PHE A 37 -6.26 -11.75 -4.35
CA PHE A 37 -7.11 -10.73 -3.72
C PHE A 37 -8.45 -11.27 -3.23
N PRO A 38 -9.20 -12.08 -3.98
CA PRO A 38 -10.36 -12.78 -3.40
C PRO A 38 -9.99 -13.67 -2.21
N PHE A 39 -8.82 -14.32 -2.26
CA PHE A 39 -8.33 -15.11 -1.15
C PHE A 39 -8.13 -14.24 0.10
N MET A 40 -7.46 -13.07 -0.04
CA MET A 40 -7.27 -12.13 1.06
C MET A 40 -8.59 -11.56 1.56
N LEU A 41 -9.49 -11.21 0.64
CA LEU A 41 -10.78 -10.62 0.99
C LEU A 41 -11.61 -11.59 1.86
N ALA A 42 -11.58 -12.88 1.52
CA ALA A 42 -12.26 -13.90 2.31
C ALA A 42 -11.71 -14.01 3.74
N ARG A 43 -10.44 -13.71 3.95
CA ARG A 43 -9.80 -13.74 5.26
C ARG A 43 -10.13 -12.51 6.11
N LEU A 44 -10.49 -11.38 5.49
CA LEU A 44 -10.75 -10.13 6.23
C LEU A 44 -11.85 -10.28 7.28
N SER A 45 -12.85 -11.14 7.04
CA SER A 45 -13.95 -11.33 7.97
C SER A 45 -13.52 -11.84 9.35
N ALA A 46 -12.33 -12.43 9.45
CA ALA A 46 -11.77 -12.91 10.72
C ALA A 46 -10.74 -11.94 11.32
N LEU A 47 -10.55 -10.77 10.71
CA LEU A 47 -9.50 -9.84 11.09
C LEU A 47 -10.08 -8.51 11.57
N ASP A 48 -9.42 -7.94 12.59
CA ASP A 48 -9.74 -6.62 13.11
C ASP A 48 -8.53 -5.70 12.97
N PHE A 49 -8.80 -4.41 12.86
CA PHE A 49 -7.75 -3.39 12.89
C PHE A 49 -8.21 -2.24 13.80
N GLU A 50 -7.47 -2.01 14.86
CA GLU A 50 -7.75 -0.96 15.85
C GLU A 50 -9.19 -1.01 16.37
N GLY A 51 -9.66 -2.23 16.68
CA GLY A 51 -11.00 -2.46 17.25
C GLY A 51 -12.12 -2.42 16.22
N ARG A 52 -11.80 -2.37 14.94
CA ARG A 52 -12.75 -2.27 13.86
C ARG A 52 -12.64 -3.47 12.93
N ALA A 53 -13.77 -4.08 12.58
CA ALA A 53 -13.77 -5.13 11.57
C ALA A 53 -13.39 -4.56 10.22
N ILE A 54 -12.56 -5.28 9.47
CA ILE A 54 -12.15 -4.87 8.12
C ILE A 54 -13.14 -5.49 7.12
N THR A 55 -13.71 -4.64 6.26
CA THR A 55 -14.69 -5.07 5.26
C THR A 55 -14.28 -4.59 3.88
N GLU A 56 -14.91 -5.16 2.87
CA GLU A 56 -14.73 -4.70 1.49
C GLU A 56 -15.12 -3.23 1.34
N ALA A 57 -16.15 -2.79 2.06
CA ALA A 57 -16.68 -1.43 1.95
C ALA A 57 -15.78 -0.39 2.63
N ASN A 58 -15.12 -0.75 3.74
CA ASN A 58 -14.32 0.20 4.52
C ASN A 58 -12.82 0.14 4.23
N SER A 59 -12.40 -0.70 3.30
CA SER A 59 -10.98 -0.88 3.00
C SER A 59 -10.72 -1.00 1.51
N PHE A 60 -9.47 -0.81 1.13
CA PHE A 60 -9.00 -0.96 -0.23
C PHE A 60 -7.64 -1.64 -0.23
N GLN A 61 -7.20 -2.10 -1.40
CA GLN A 61 -5.90 -2.72 -1.56
C GLN A 61 -4.89 -1.71 -2.08
N TYR A 62 -3.75 -1.62 -1.41
CA TYR A 62 -2.61 -0.80 -1.79
C TYR A 62 -1.48 -1.70 -2.29
N GLY A 63 -0.87 -1.31 -3.41
CA GLY A 63 0.24 -2.00 -4.02
C GLY A 63 -0.10 -2.49 -5.43
N PRO A 64 0.89 -2.73 -6.27
CA PRO A 64 2.33 -2.60 -5.97
C PRO A 64 2.79 -1.17 -5.81
N VAL A 65 3.92 -1.01 -5.12
CA VAL A 65 4.64 0.25 -5.00
C VAL A 65 6.07 0.04 -5.44
N CYS A 66 6.61 0.98 -6.18
CA CYS A 66 7.98 0.91 -6.67
C CYS A 66 8.63 2.29 -6.66
N VAL A 67 9.86 2.37 -6.20
CA VAL A 67 10.68 3.57 -6.25
C VAL A 67 12.00 3.20 -6.90
N ASP A 68 12.42 3.99 -7.89
CA ASP A 68 13.69 3.79 -8.58
C ASP A 68 14.83 3.73 -7.55
N ALA A 69 15.74 2.77 -7.71
CA ALA A 69 16.83 2.52 -6.77
C ALA A 69 17.71 3.75 -6.55
N ALA A 70 17.90 4.59 -7.58
CA ALA A 70 18.71 5.81 -7.49
C ALA A 70 18.08 6.87 -6.56
N TYR A 71 16.78 6.73 -6.24
CA TYR A 71 16.04 7.70 -5.43
C TYR A 71 15.64 7.14 -4.06
N ARG A 72 16.11 5.96 -3.71
CA ARG A 72 15.84 5.36 -2.40
C ARG A 72 16.62 6.11 -1.32
N GLY A 73 16.02 6.20 -0.13
CA GLY A 73 16.62 6.92 1.00
C GLY A 73 16.49 8.43 0.94
N LEU A 74 15.77 8.98 -0.04
CA LEU A 74 15.58 10.43 -0.21
C LEU A 74 14.18 10.90 0.20
N GLY A 75 13.41 10.04 0.87
CA GLY A 75 12.06 10.39 1.34
C GLY A 75 10.97 10.29 0.27
N VAL A 76 11.27 9.72 -0.90
CA VAL A 76 10.31 9.58 -1.99
C VAL A 76 9.18 8.63 -1.60
N PHE A 77 9.50 7.49 -0.98
CA PHE A 77 8.52 6.48 -0.63
C PHE A 77 7.45 6.99 0.35
N PRO A 78 7.81 7.61 1.50
CA PRO A 78 6.79 8.17 2.40
C PRO A 78 5.93 9.25 1.75
N ARG A 79 6.52 10.11 0.92
CA ARG A 79 5.77 11.17 0.25
C ARG A 79 4.83 10.63 -0.82
N LEU A 80 5.25 9.61 -1.55
CA LEU A 80 4.41 8.92 -2.52
C LEU A 80 3.23 8.26 -1.83
N PHE A 81 3.48 7.59 -0.70
CA PHE A 81 2.43 6.99 0.10
C PHE A 81 1.46 8.04 0.63
N GLU A 82 1.96 9.16 1.14
CA GLU A 82 1.10 10.24 1.64
C GLU A 82 0.20 10.81 0.54
N THR A 83 0.72 10.96 -0.67
CA THR A 83 -0.08 11.39 -1.83
C THR A 83 -1.21 10.40 -2.11
N MET A 84 -0.92 9.11 -2.08
CA MET A 84 -1.94 8.06 -2.23
C MET A 84 -2.95 8.13 -1.10
N ARG A 85 -2.49 8.28 0.14
CA ARG A 85 -3.38 8.40 1.30
C ARG A 85 -4.37 9.55 1.13
N LEU A 86 -3.88 10.73 0.75
CA LEU A 86 -4.74 11.90 0.53
C LEU A 86 -5.76 11.69 -0.57
N GLY A 87 -5.41 10.92 -1.60
CA GLY A 87 -6.32 10.60 -2.70
C GLY A 87 -7.38 9.56 -2.37
N MET A 88 -7.16 8.74 -1.33
CA MET A 88 -8.04 7.62 -1.00
C MET A 88 -8.76 7.75 0.33
N CYS A 89 -8.29 8.63 1.24
CA CYS A 89 -8.75 8.67 2.62
C CYS A 89 -10.21 9.09 2.79
N GLU A 90 -10.76 9.88 1.88
CA GLU A 90 -12.17 10.29 1.94
C GLU A 90 -13.10 9.11 1.67
N ARG A 91 -12.65 8.17 0.85
CA ARG A 91 -13.44 7.02 0.44
C ARG A 91 -13.26 5.83 1.39
N TYR A 92 -12.04 5.60 1.90
CA TYR A 92 -11.73 4.42 2.69
C TYR A 92 -10.97 4.78 3.95
N PRO A 93 -11.48 4.37 5.13
CA PRO A 93 -10.77 4.59 6.40
C PRO A 93 -9.60 3.64 6.62
N ILE A 94 -9.54 2.50 5.92
CA ILE A 94 -8.51 1.48 6.12
C ILE A 94 -7.87 1.11 4.80
N GLY A 95 -6.54 1.10 4.75
CA GLY A 95 -5.78 0.55 3.65
C GLY A 95 -5.20 -0.81 4.02
N VAL A 96 -5.14 -1.73 3.06
CA VAL A 96 -4.60 -3.07 3.27
C VAL A 96 -3.59 -3.38 2.17
N THR A 97 -2.52 -4.04 2.55
CA THR A 97 -1.52 -4.54 1.59
C THR A 97 -1.01 -5.90 2.03
N PHE A 98 -0.23 -6.54 1.17
CA PHE A 98 0.46 -7.77 1.53
C PHE A 98 1.91 -7.68 1.11
N ILE A 99 2.78 -8.37 1.86
CA ILE A 99 4.22 -8.38 1.62
C ILE A 99 4.71 -9.81 1.76
N ASN A 100 5.51 -10.28 0.79
CA ASN A 100 6.15 -11.57 0.89
C ASN A 100 7.07 -11.57 2.10
N ARG A 101 6.95 -12.58 2.99
CA ARG A 101 7.75 -12.66 4.21
C ARG A 101 9.24 -12.84 3.93
N LEU A 102 9.60 -13.21 2.71
CA LEU A 102 10.99 -13.31 2.28
C LEU A 102 11.54 -11.98 1.75
N ASN A 103 10.77 -10.89 1.85
CA ASN A 103 11.19 -9.56 1.45
C ASN A 103 11.32 -8.63 2.67
N PRO A 104 12.42 -8.73 3.44
CA PRO A 104 12.60 -7.92 4.65
C PRO A 104 12.70 -6.42 4.38
N HIS A 105 13.21 -6.03 3.21
CA HIS A 105 13.32 -4.61 2.85
C HIS A 105 11.94 -3.95 2.77
N SER A 106 11.01 -4.58 2.07
CA SER A 106 9.62 -4.09 1.96
C SER A 106 8.92 -4.11 3.32
N TYR A 107 9.12 -5.18 4.10
CA TYR A 107 8.56 -5.30 5.43
C TYR A 107 9.01 -4.12 6.32
N HIS A 108 10.31 -3.84 6.37
CA HIS A 108 10.83 -2.73 7.17
C HIS A 108 10.32 -1.37 6.66
N ALA A 109 10.27 -1.18 5.36
CA ALA A 109 9.77 0.08 4.80
C ALA A 109 8.31 0.34 5.22
N HIS A 110 7.47 -0.67 5.16
CA HIS A 110 6.06 -0.51 5.51
C HIS A 110 5.80 -0.44 7.02
N THR A 111 6.49 -1.24 7.82
CA THR A 111 6.27 -1.25 9.27
C THR A 111 7.01 -0.13 9.99
N LYS A 112 8.26 0.15 9.61
CA LYS A 112 9.09 1.14 10.32
C LYS A 112 8.91 2.55 9.78
N LYS A 113 8.86 2.72 8.46
CA LYS A 113 8.74 4.06 7.86
C LYS A 113 7.29 4.54 7.83
N LEU A 114 6.34 3.66 7.53
CA LEU A 114 4.93 4.04 7.40
C LEU A 114 4.10 3.70 8.63
N GLY A 115 4.62 2.90 9.54
CA GLY A 115 3.89 2.52 10.76
C GLY A 115 2.71 1.59 10.52
N MET A 116 2.74 0.78 9.46
CA MET A 116 1.70 -0.20 9.21
C MET A 116 1.72 -1.32 10.25
N THR A 117 0.57 -1.89 10.51
CA THR A 117 0.39 -2.99 11.46
C THR A 117 0.21 -4.30 10.71
N VAL A 118 0.94 -5.33 11.11
CA VAL A 118 0.72 -6.70 10.62
C VAL A 118 -0.55 -7.23 11.27
N ILE A 119 -1.53 -7.59 10.45
CA ILE A 119 -2.82 -8.10 10.92
C ILE A 119 -3.03 -9.57 10.57
N ASP A 120 -2.20 -10.14 9.71
CA ASP A 120 -2.38 -11.51 9.22
C ASP A 120 -1.04 -12.09 8.77
N GLU A 121 -0.94 -13.41 8.85
CA GLU A 121 0.11 -14.18 8.22
C GLU A 121 -0.56 -15.31 7.47
N PHE A 122 -0.26 -15.47 6.18
CA PHE A 122 -0.92 -16.50 5.39
C PHE A 122 0.01 -17.05 4.32
N GLU A 123 -0.38 -18.19 3.77
CA GLU A 123 0.28 -18.82 2.64
C GLU A 123 -0.66 -18.79 1.44
N PHE A 124 -0.12 -18.46 0.27
CA PHE A 124 -0.87 -18.52 -0.97
C PHE A 124 0.03 -19.10 -2.07
N LYS A 125 -0.42 -20.20 -2.67
CA LYS A 125 0.34 -20.94 -3.71
C LYS A 125 1.77 -21.26 -3.26
N GLY A 126 1.92 -21.69 -2.01
CA GLY A 126 3.20 -22.07 -1.44
C GLY A 126 4.12 -20.94 -1.03
N ARG A 127 3.67 -19.68 -1.09
CA ARG A 127 4.46 -18.50 -0.70
C ARG A 127 3.92 -17.89 0.58
N PRO A 128 4.81 -17.50 1.51
CA PRO A 128 4.40 -16.91 2.77
C PRO A 128 4.25 -15.39 2.65
N TYR A 129 3.17 -14.84 3.22
CA TYR A 129 2.89 -13.41 3.17
C TYR A 129 2.50 -12.88 4.55
N TYR A 130 2.75 -11.58 4.75
CA TYR A 130 2.10 -10.78 5.79
C TYR A 130 0.96 -10.02 5.14
N GLY A 131 -0.18 -9.92 5.86
CA GLY A 131 -1.19 -8.91 5.58
C GLY A 131 -0.99 -7.74 6.53
N LEU A 132 -1.04 -6.52 6.00
CA LEU A 132 -0.82 -5.32 6.79
C LEU A 132 -1.97 -4.33 6.58
N ALA A 133 -2.24 -3.53 7.60
CA ALA A 133 -3.25 -2.49 7.54
C ALA A 133 -2.71 -1.17 8.09
N PHE A 134 -3.31 -0.07 7.66
CA PHE A 134 -2.97 1.26 8.15
C PHE A 134 -4.21 2.14 8.23
N ASP A 135 -4.17 3.08 9.17
CA ASP A 135 -5.23 4.05 9.39
C ASP A 135 -5.08 5.21 8.41
N MET A 136 -6.05 5.31 7.49
CA MET A 136 -6.02 6.32 6.44
C MET A 136 -6.22 7.74 6.97
N ALA A 137 -6.66 7.90 8.21
CA ALA A 137 -6.79 9.22 8.83
C ALA A 137 -5.45 9.77 9.33
N ARG A 138 -4.40 8.92 9.41
CA ARG A 138 -3.11 9.30 9.98
C ARG A 138 -2.07 9.57 8.90
N SER A 139 -1.50 10.80 8.93
CA SER A 139 -0.40 11.16 8.04
C SER A 139 0.87 10.37 8.38
N VAL A 140 1.60 9.92 7.35
CA VAL A 140 2.90 9.27 7.53
C VAL A 140 4.05 10.29 7.57
N LEU A 141 3.77 11.54 7.31
CA LEU A 141 4.78 12.61 7.34
C LEU A 141 4.83 13.35 8.69
N GLY A 142 3.99 12.96 9.61
CA GLY A 142 3.94 13.55 10.96
C GLY A 142 2.69 14.35 11.19
#